data_d55808d446e0f3989cd6039561ccfe10
#
_entry.id   d55808d446e0f3989cd6039561ccfe10
#
_cell.length_a   1.000
_cell.length_b   1.000
_cell.length_c   1.000
_cell.angle_alpha   90.00
_cell.angle_beta   90.00
_cell.angle_gamma   90.00
#
_symmetry.space_group_name_H-M   'P 1'
#
loop_
_entity.id
_entity.type
_entity.pdbx_description
1 polymer ?
#
loop_
_entity_poly.entity_id
_entity_poly.type
_entity_poly.pdbx_seq_one_letter_code
_entity_poly.pdbx_strand_id
1 'polypeptide(L)' 'MRPGILAQSMAGEAPITQAVKWLDDQLIDRPHADRLTLVDEAARRFDLTPLDTEFLYRHLAERKKPT' A
#
# COMPACT_ATOMS: atom_id res chain seq x y z
N MET A 1 -10.80 -28.15 6.83
CA MET A 1 -10.81 -27.70 6.71
C MET A 1 -10.53 -26.90 6.48
N ARG A 2 -10.22 -26.49 6.41
CA ARG A 2 -10.12 -25.73 6.05
C ARG A 2 -9.13 -24.90 5.78
N PRO A 3 -8.11 -25.08 5.11
CA PRO A 3 -7.07 -24.17 4.68
C PRO A 3 -7.65 -22.98 3.95
N GLY A 4 -8.75 -23.16 3.37
CA GLY A 4 -9.39 -22.04 2.73
C GLY A 4 -9.64 -20.89 3.65
N ILE A 5 -9.71 -21.18 4.89
CA ILE A 5 -9.96 -20.14 5.88
C ILE A 5 -8.82 -19.13 5.91
N LEU A 6 -7.61 -19.63 5.79
CA LEU A 6 -6.47 -18.74 5.76
C LEU A 6 -6.48 -17.85 4.54
N ALA A 7 -6.83 -18.46 3.43
CA ALA A 7 -6.89 -17.68 2.21
C ALA A 7 -7.95 -16.59 2.33
N GLN A 8 -9.02 -16.90 2.99
CA GLN A 8 -10.07 -15.94 3.17
C GLN A 8 -9.64 -14.78 4.01
N SER A 9 -8.84 -15.06 5.02
CA SER A 9 -8.31 -14.02 5.84
C SER A 9 -7.56 -13.01 5.02
N MET A 10 -6.73 -13.49 4.12
CA MET A 10 -5.98 -12.59 3.28
C MET A 10 -6.88 -11.88 2.31
N ALA A 11 -7.84 -12.60 1.79
CA ALA A 11 -8.78 -11.99 0.87
C ALA A 11 -9.61 -10.92 1.53
N GLY A 12 -9.70 -10.98 2.86
CA GLY A 12 -10.48 -9.99 3.58
C GLY A 12 -9.81 -8.65 3.68
N GLU A 13 -8.54 -8.55 3.36
CA GLU A 13 -7.87 -7.27 3.41
C GLU A 13 -8.23 -6.44 2.20
N ALA A 14 -8.56 -5.18 2.46
CA ALA A 14 -8.85 -4.26 1.37
C ALA A 14 -7.60 -4.03 0.56
N PRO A 15 -7.74 -3.78 -0.75
CA PRO A 15 -6.57 -3.48 -1.57
C PRO A 15 -5.75 -2.33 -1.05
N ILE A 16 -6.40 -1.33 -0.48
CA ILE A 16 -5.65 -0.18 0.04
C ILE A 16 -4.77 -0.59 1.22
N THR A 17 -5.23 -1.51 2.04
CA THR A 17 -4.43 -1.99 3.16
C THR A 17 -3.20 -2.72 2.66
N GLN A 18 -3.37 -3.56 1.66
CA GLN A 18 -2.25 -4.26 1.08
C GLN A 18 -1.26 -3.31 0.43
N ALA A 19 -1.78 -2.29 -0.23
CA ALA A 19 -0.95 -1.30 -0.88
C ALA A 19 -0.12 -0.53 0.14
N VAL A 20 -0.71 -0.18 1.26
CA VAL A 20 0.02 0.53 2.31
C VAL A 20 1.17 -0.30 2.83
N LYS A 21 0.93 -1.57 3.07
CA LYS A 21 1.98 -2.46 3.55
C LYS A 21 3.10 -2.59 2.54
N TRP A 22 2.73 -2.77 1.30
CA TRP A 22 3.70 -2.89 0.24
C TRP A 22 4.55 -1.63 0.11
N LEU A 23 3.88 -0.50 0.18
CA LEU A 23 4.54 0.79 0.05
C LEU A 23 5.53 1.01 1.18
N ASP A 24 5.13 0.69 2.40
CA ASP A 24 6.02 0.83 3.54
C ASP A 24 7.25 -0.06 3.39
N ASP A 25 7.05 -1.28 2.92
CA ASP A 25 8.16 -2.18 2.68
C ASP A 25 9.12 -1.63 1.63
N GLN A 26 8.56 -1.07 0.56
CA GLN A 26 9.39 -0.50 -0.49
C GLN A 26 10.23 0.66 0.04
N LEU A 27 9.64 1.47 0.90
CA LEU A 27 10.36 2.61 1.44
C LEU A 27 11.45 2.21 2.41
N ILE A 28 11.26 1.12 3.12
CA ILE A 28 12.30 0.59 3.99
C ILE A 28 13.46 0.10 3.13
N ASP A 29 13.14 -0.60 2.06
CA ASP A 29 14.14 -1.18 1.19
C ASP A 29 14.82 -0.13 0.32
N ARG A 30 14.07 0.85 -0.10
CA ARG A 30 14.57 1.91 -0.98
C ARG A 30 14.09 3.27 -0.49
N PRO A 31 14.72 3.77 0.57
CA PRO A 31 14.24 5.02 1.19
C PRO A 31 14.33 6.23 0.27
N HIS A 32 15.14 6.15 -0.77
CA HIS A 32 15.31 7.28 -1.69
C HIS A 32 14.46 7.14 -2.95
N ALA A 33 13.64 6.09 -3.03
CA ALA A 33 12.81 5.91 -4.19
C ALA A 33 11.81 7.04 -4.31
N ASP A 34 11.45 7.34 -5.56
CA ASP A 34 10.47 8.36 -5.84
C ASP A 34 9.09 7.92 -5.35
N ARG A 35 8.53 8.66 -4.43
CA ARG A 35 7.26 8.29 -3.84
C ARG A 35 6.13 8.30 -4.84
N LEU A 36 6.15 9.24 -5.77
CA LEU A 36 5.11 9.28 -6.79
C LEU A 36 5.13 8.01 -7.63
N THR A 37 6.31 7.57 -7.98
CA THR A 37 6.45 6.35 -8.75
C THR A 37 5.95 5.15 -7.97
N LEU A 38 6.25 5.10 -6.68
CA LEU A 38 5.80 3.99 -5.85
C LEU A 38 4.29 3.97 -5.70
N VAL A 39 3.69 5.13 -5.52
CA VAL A 39 2.23 5.20 -5.41
C VAL A 39 1.59 4.76 -6.72
N ASP A 40 2.13 5.22 -7.83
CA ASP A 40 1.61 4.85 -9.13
C ASP A 40 1.71 3.34 -9.35
N GLU A 41 2.82 2.76 -8.95
CA GLU A 41 3.00 1.34 -9.08
C GLU A 41 2.03 0.58 -8.18
N ALA A 42 1.84 1.05 -6.95
CA ALA A 42 0.90 0.42 -6.05
C ALA A 42 -0.51 0.48 -6.61
N ALA A 43 -0.88 1.61 -7.17
CA ALA A 43 -2.21 1.75 -7.75
C ALA A 43 -2.45 0.72 -8.84
N ARG A 44 -1.44 0.45 -9.64
CA ARG A 44 -1.58 -0.53 -10.71
C ARG A 44 -1.55 -1.95 -10.18
N ARG A 45 -0.68 -2.22 -9.22
CA ARG A 45 -0.56 -3.57 -8.67
C ARG A 45 -1.82 -4.02 -7.98
N PHE A 46 -2.43 -3.12 -7.24
CA PHE A 46 -3.58 -3.47 -6.42
C PHE A 46 -4.89 -2.92 -6.96
N ASP A 47 -4.83 -2.37 -8.17
CA ASP A 47 -6.02 -1.86 -8.85
C ASP A 47 -6.78 -0.89 -7.95
N LEU A 48 -6.07 0.11 -7.47
CA LEU A 48 -6.65 1.07 -6.55
C LEU A 48 -7.52 2.09 -7.25
N THR A 49 -8.55 2.55 -6.54
CA THR A 49 -9.36 3.64 -7.04
C THR A 49 -8.60 4.96 -6.86
N PRO A 50 -9.06 6.02 -7.55
CA PRO A 50 -8.45 7.33 -7.35
C PRO A 50 -8.47 7.78 -5.89
N LEU A 51 -9.54 7.45 -5.19
CA LEU A 51 -9.63 7.81 -3.78
C LEU A 51 -8.58 7.08 -2.95
N ASP A 52 -8.38 5.80 -3.23
CA ASP A 52 -7.36 5.02 -2.56
C ASP A 52 -5.99 5.58 -2.83
N THR A 53 -5.74 5.97 -4.06
CA THR A 53 -4.47 6.56 -4.43
C THR A 53 -4.22 7.84 -3.65
N GLU A 54 -5.25 8.64 -3.52
CA GLU A 54 -5.16 9.88 -2.75
C GLU A 54 -4.82 9.58 -1.30
N PHE A 55 -5.40 8.52 -0.77
CA PHE A 55 -5.10 8.11 0.58
C PHE A 55 -3.63 7.75 0.74
N LEU A 56 -3.06 7.11 -0.25
CA LEU A 56 -1.65 6.77 -0.21
C LEU A 56 -0.76 8.01 -0.17
N TYR A 57 -1.10 9.00 -0.97
CA TYR A 57 -0.34 10.25 -0.95
C TYR A 57 -0.39 10.89 0.41
N ARG A 58 -1.56 10.88 1.01
CA ARG A 58 -1.73 11.44 2.33
C ARG A 58 -0.94 10.67 3.37
N HIS A 59 -0.97 9.35 3.26
CA HIS A 59 -0.23 8.49 4.16
C HIS A 59 1.27 8.80 4.10
N LEU A 60 1.78 8.99 2.90
CA LEU A 60 3.19 9.29 2.74
C LEU A 60 3.54 10.67 3.28
N ALA A 61 2.65 11.61 3.10
CA ALA A 61 2.89 12.95 3.60
C ALA A 61 3.00 12.95 5.12
N GLU A 62 2.15 12.20 5.77
CA GLU A 62 2.19 12.12 7.22
C GLU A 62 3.41 11.39 7.72
N ARG A 63 3.76 10.31 7.03
CA ARG A 63 4.91 9.53 7.39
C ARG A 63 6.19 10.34 7.27
N LYS A 64 6.23 11.23 6.33
CA LYS A 64 7.39 12.04 6.05
C LYS A 64 7.60 13.14 7.06
N LYS A 65 6.56 13.48 7.75
CA LYS A 65 6.59 14.57 8.69
C LYS A 65 7.57 14.28 9.82
N PRO A 66 8.50 15.14 10.06
CA PRO A 66 9.37 14.96 11.21
C PRO A 66 8.58 15.29 12.44
N THR A 67 8.88 14.67 13.48
CA THR A 67 8.07 15.02 14.62
C THR A 67 8.78 15.28 15.81
#